data_0ad870d93cf194c5b4c2ce784d93adc6
#
_entry.id   0ad870d93cf194c5b4c2ce784d93adc6
#
_cell.length_a   1.000
_cell.length_b   1.000
_cell.length_c   1.000
_cell.angle_alpha   90.00
_cell.angle_beta   90.00
_cell.angle_gamma   90.00
#
_symmetry.space_group_name_H-M   'P 1'
#
loop_
_entity.id
_entity.type
_entity.pdbx_description
1 polymer ?
#
loop_
_entity_poly.entity_id
_entity_poly.type
_entity_poly.pdbx_seq_one_letter_code
_entity_poly.pdbx_strand_id
1 'polypeptide(L)'
;MKSYSKNVFRTIIKNISRFILMTLITLVGIAFVTGVGGISPKVTNSFNENFKNTNVPDLIIKSKSLTGFSQEEIDKIKNNDIVSEIMPVSTFDSGSTRFYNYPFSDNNINKLKIVDGNFPIQTNDCVVEKKLAKMKDVKINDSLEFNGVTYKVTGIVDNPLI
;
A
#
# COMPACT_ATOMS: atom_id res chain seq x y z
N MET A 1 -33.66 52.20 16.39
CA MET A 1 -32.74 51.05 16.14
C MET A 1 -31.86 50.65 17.35
N LYS A 2 -31.36 51.60 18.18
CA LYS A 2 -30.50 51.23 19.34
C LYS A 2 -31.19 50.40 20.44
N SER A 3 -32.51 50.49 20.63
CA SER A 3 -33.26 49.72 21.64
C SER A 3 -33.40 48.22 21.26
N TYR A 4 -33.60 47.90 19.99
CA TYR A 4 -33.74 46.52 19.51
C TYR A 4 -32.45 45.71 19.66
N SER A 5 -31.34 46.30 19.24
CA SER A 5 -30.01 45.67 19.39
C SER A 5 -29.66 45.38 20.85
N LYS A 6 -30.03 46.28 21.75
CA LYS A 6 -29.78 46.10 23.18
C LYS A 6 -30.59 44.96 23.78
N ASN A 7 -31.83 44.77 23.33
CA ASN A 7 -32.69 43.66 23.80
C ASN A 7 -32.20 42.32 23.25
N VAL A 8 -31.77 42.24 21.98
CA VAL A 8 -31.19 41.03 21.41
C VAL A 8 -29.93 40.62 22.14
N PHE A 9 -29.02 41.57 22.40
CA PHE A 9 -27.78 41.31 23.12
C PHE A 9 -28.04 40.79 24.56
N ARG A 10 -29.04 41.38 25.25
CA ARG A 10 -29.44 40.96 26.59
C ARG A 10 -30.04 39.56 26.61
N THR A 11 -30.81 39.19 25.59
CA THR A 11 -31.36 37.83 25.41
C THR A 11 -30.27 36.80 25.17
N ILE A 12 -29.27 37.15 24.36
CA ILE A 12 -28.11 36.28 24.09
C ILE A 12 -27.33 36.00 25.37
N ILE A 13 -27.00 37.06 26.14
CA ILE A 13 -26.27 36.91 27.39
C ILE A 13 -27.05 36.08 28.41
N LYS A 14 -28.38 36.31 28.51
CA LYS A 14 -29.23 35.56 29.44
C LYS A 14 -29.31 34.06 29.11
N ASN A 15 -29.12 33.67 27.83
CA ASN A 15 -29.16 32.29 27.35
C ASN A 15 -27.83 31.84 26.76
N ILE A 16 -26.72 32.36 27.27
CA ILE A 16 -25.39 32.16 26.69
C ILE A 16 -25.02 30.67 26.53
N SER A 17 -25.39 29.82 27.49
CA SER A 17 -25.14 28.39 27.44
C SER A 17 -25.78 27.69 26.24
N ARG A 18 -27.01 28.09 25.86
CA ARG A 18 -27.72 27.57 24.70
C ARG A 18 -27.06 28.03 23.40
N PHE A 19 -26.61 29.29 23.34
CA PHE A 19 -25.90 29.81 22.16
C PHE A 19 -24.56 29.14 21.98
N ILE A 20 -23.78 28.93 23.04
CA ILE A 20 -22.51 28.22 23.02
C ILE A 20 -22.73 26.77 22.52
N LEU A 21 -23.74 26.08 23.06
CA LEU A 21 -24.02 24.70 22.66
C LEU A 21 -24.40 24.61 21.18
N MET A 22 -25.29 25.47 20.68
CA MET A 22 -25.65 25.49 19.25
C MET A 22 -24.44 25.81 18.38
N THR A 23 -23.60 26.76 18.73
CA THR A 23 -22.39 27.11 18.01
C THR A 23 -21.41 25.93 17.97
N LEU A 24 -21.22 25.24 19.08
CA LEU A 24 -20.36 24.07 19.17
C LEU A 24 -20.85 22.94 18.24
N ILE A 25 -22.15 22.63 18.27
CA ILE A 25 -22.74 21.58 17.42
C ILE A 25 -22.54 21.95 15.93
N THR A 26 -22.80 23.21 15.57
CA THR A 26 -22.63 23.68 14.19
C THR A 26 -21.17 23.65 13.76
N LEU A 27 -20.23 24.06 14.62
CA LEU A 27 -18.80 23.98 14.36
C LEU A 27 -18.32 22.54 14.13
N VAL A 28 -18.75 21.61 14.99
CA VAL A 28 -18.41 20.19 14.84
C VAL A 28 -18.97 19.65 13.51
N GLY A 29 -20.21 19.98 13.16
CA GLY A 29 -20.81 19.58 11.89
C GLY A 29 -20.04 20.09 10.67
N ILE A 30 -19.68 21.38 10.65
CA ILE A 30 -18.90 21.98 9.57
C ILE A 30 -17.48 21.35 9.51
N ALA A 31 -16.82 21.20 10.65
CA ALA A 31 -15.49 20.62 10.72
C ALA A 31 -15.47 19.17 10.20
N PHE A 32 -16.50 18.39 10.51
CA PHE A 32 -16.63 17.02 10.01
C PHE A 32 -16.82 16.99 8.49
N VAL A 33 -17.74 17.77 7.94
CA VAL A 33 -18.02 17.81 6.49
C VAL A 33 -16.80 18.28 5.71
N THR A 34 -16.15 19.35 6.16
CA THR A 34 -14.95 19.88 5.49
C THR A 34 -13.75 18.95 5.64
N GLY A 35 -13.59 18.32 6.81
CA GLY A 35 -12.52 17.36 7.06
C GLY A 35 -12.62 16.14 6.16
N VAL A 36 -13.78 15.49 6.10
CA VAL A 36 -14.00 14.30 5.26
C VAL A 36 -13.90 14.66 3.78
N GLY A 37 -14.50 15.78 3.36
CA GLY A 37 -14.44 16.23 1.97
C GLY A 37 -13.03 16.55 1.47
N GLY A 38 -12.16 17.06 2.35
CA GLY A 38 -10.77 17.39 2.00
C GLY A 38 -9.82 16.19 1.98
N ILE A 39 -10.13 15.10 2.70
CA ILE A 39 -9.28 13.91 2.78
C ILE A 39 -9.39 13.07 1.50
N SER A 40 -10.60 12.88 0.96
CA SER A 40 -10.86 12.00 -0.18
C SER A 40 -9.95 12.27 -1.41
N PRO A 41 -9.84 13.48 -1.93
CA PRO A 41 -8.98 13.72 -3.10
C PRO A 41 -7.49 13.51 -2.81
N LYS A 42 -7.01 13.83 -1.60
CA LYS A 42 -5.62 13.61 -1.21
C LYS A 42 -5.28 12.12 -1.15
N VAL A 43 -6.16 11.33 -0.55
CA VAL A 43 -6.00 9.87 -0.47
C VAL A 43 -6.00 9.27 -1.87
N THR A 44 -6.98 9.61 -2.71
CA THR A 44 -7.07 9.12 -4.09
C THR A 44 -5.83 9.48 -4.92
N ASN A 45 -5.34 10.70 -4.81
CA ASN A 45 -4.13 11.14 -5.53
C ASN A 45 -2.89 10.38 -5.04
N SER A 46 -2.73 10.20 -3.73
CA SER A 46 -1.61 9.44 -3.16
C SER A 46 -1.63 7.96 -3.60
N PHE A 47 -2.80 7.34 -3.66
CA PHE A 47 -2.94 5.99 -4.22
C PHE A 47 -2.58 5.93 -5.70
N ASN A 48 -3.12 6.84 -6.51
CA ASN A 48 -2.85 6.89 -7.94
C ASN A 48 -1.37 7.14 -8.25
N GLU A 49 -0.71 8.03 -7.51
CA GLU A 49 0.73 8.26 -7.64
C GLU A 49 1.54 7.03 -7.24
N ASN A 50 1.17 6.38 -6.14
CA ASN A 50 1.86 5.17 -5.70
C ASN A 50 1.71 4.05 -6.74
N PHE A 51 0.51 3.80 -7.25
CA PHE A 51 0.26 2.80 -8.29
C PHE A 51 1.00 3.08 -9.60
N LYS A 52 1.06 4.34 -10.03
CA LYS A 52 1.84 4.73 -11.20
C LYS A 52 3.35 4.54 -10.99
N ASN A 53 3.87 4.95 -9.83
CA ASN A 53 5.30 4.88 -9.54
C ASN A 53 5.79 3.43 -9.38
N THR A 54 4.93 2.55 -8.87
CA THR A 54 5.24 1.13 -8.68
C THR A 54 4.83 0.26 -9.86
N ASN A 55 4.11 0.83 -10.84
CA ASN A 55 3.60 0.13 -12.01
C ASN A 55 2.87 -1.17 -11.63
N VAL A 56 1.84 -1.02 -10.80
CA VAL A 56 1.02 -2.16 -10.34
C VAL A 56 0.37 -2.83 -11.56
N PRO A 57 0.40 -4.18 -11.66
CA PRO A 57 -0.18 -4.89 -12.79
C PRO A 57 -1.70 -4.75 -12.84
N ASP A 58 -2.24 -4.57 -14.03
CA ASP A 58 -3.69 -4.51 -14.27
C ASP A 58 -4.35 -5.89 -14.10
N LEU A 59 -3.60 -6.97 -14.36
CA LEU A 59 -4.12 -8.34 -14.31
C LEU A 59 -3.09 -9.30 -13.72
N ILE A 60 -3.53 -10.17 -12.83
CA ILE A 60 -2.74 -11.28 -12.28
C ILE A 60 -3.39 -12.59 -12.70
N ILE A 61 -2.67 -13.38 -13.50
CA ILE A 61 -3.11 -14.70 -13.96
C ILE A 61 -2.37 -15.77 -13.15
N LYS A 62 -3.10 -16.72 -12.59
CA LYS A 62 -2.52 -17.84 -11.83
C LYS A 62 -2.81 -19.15 -12.55
N SER A 63 -1.78 -19.98 -12.73
CA SER A 63 -1.98 -21.35 -13.21
C SER A 63 -2.68 -22.20 -12.15
N LYS A 64 -3.58 -23.07 -12.60
CA LYS A 64 -4.17 -24.13 -11.76
C LYS A 64 -3.30 -25.39 -11.77
N SER A 65 -2.33 -25.48 -12.69
CA SER A 65 -1.40 -26.60 -12.76
C SER A 65 -0.32 -26.45 -11.69
N LEU A 66 0.09 -27.57 -11.11
CA LEU A 66 1.21 -27.62 -10.14
C LEU A 66 2.55 -27.25 -10.77
N THR A 67 2.68 -27.41 -12.08
CA THR A 67 3.89 -27.08 -12.85
C THR A 67 3.95 -25.60 -13.27
N GLY A 68 2.90 -24.82 -13.00
CA GLY A 68 2.81 -23.42 -13.43
C GLY A 68 2.42 -23.29 -14.90
N PHE A 69 2.87 -22.22 -15.55
CA PHE A 69 2.73 -21.97 -16.99
C PHE A 69 3.94 -22.53 -17.74
N SER A 70 3.72 -23.16 -18.89
CA SER A 70 4.79 -23.54 -19.81
C SER A 70 5.37 -22.31 -20.51
N GLN A 71 6.58 -22.44 -21.06
CA GLN A 71 7.19 -21.34 -21.81
C GLN A 71 6.34 -20.93 -23.02
N GLU A 72 5.73 -21.90 -23.70
CA GLU A 72 4.83 -21.64 -24.85
C GLU A 72 3.59 -20.80 -24.45
N GLU A 73 3.02 -21.08 -23.28
CA GLU A 73 1.88 -20.30 -22.76
C GLU A 73 2.30 -18.88 -22.39
N ILE A 74 3.47 -18.71 -21.78
CA ILE A 74 4.05 -17.40 -21.44
C ILE A 74 4.30 -16.61 -22.74
N ASP A 75 4.89 -17.24 -23.76
CA ASP A 75 5.18 -16.60 -25.04
C ASP A 75 3.90 -16.23 -25.81
N LYS A 76 2.85 -17.05 -25.73
CA LYS A 76 1.54 -16.72 -26.30
C LYS A 76 0.92 -15.50 -25.65
N ILE A 77 1.02 -15.38 -24.31
CA ILE A 77 0.53 -14.22 -23.59
C ILE A 77 1.34 -12.99 -23.96
N LYS A 78 2.67 -13.10 -23.99
CA LYS A 78 3.58 -12.01 -24.32
C LYS A 78 3.38 -11.45 -25.73
N ASN A 79 3.08 -12.32 -26.69
CA ASN A 79 2.88 -11.95 -28.11
C ASN A 79 1.45 -11.48 -28.41
N ASN A 80 0.61 -11.30 -27.43
CA ASN A 80 -0.74 -10.76 -27.61
C ASN A 80 -0.70 -9.23 -27.71
N ASP A 81 -1.29 -8.66 -28.75
CA ASP A 81 -1.28 -7.22 -29.04
C ASP A 81 -1.87 -6.32 -27.90
N ILE A 82 -2.69 -6.94 -27.03
CA ILE A 82 -3.32 -6.23 -25.89
C ILE A 82 -2.37 -6.17 -24.69
N VAL A 83 -1.35 -7.03 -24.65
CA VAL A 83 -0.43 -7.16 -23.53
C VAL A 83 0.80 -6.30 -23.75
N SER A 84 0.95 -5.29 -22.93
CA SER A 84 2.10 -4.37 -22.99
C SER A 84 3.36 -5.00 -22.41
N GLU A 85 3.24 -5.62 -21.24
CA GLU A 85 4.37 -6.20 -20.51
C GLU A 85 3.90 -7.35 -19.62
N ILE A 86 4.74 -8.34 -19.40
CA ILE A 86 4.47 -9.46 -18.49
C ILE A 86 5.62 -9.66 -17.51
N MET A 87 5.30 -10.10 -16.31
CA MET A 87 6.26 -10.49 -15.29
C MET A 87 5.94 -11.90 -14.79
N PRO A 88 6.59 -12.93 -15.32
CA PRO A 88 6.45 -14.29 -14.80
C PRO A 88 7.06 -14.39 -13.40
N VAL A 89 6.27 -14.85 -12.44
CA VAL A 89 6.71 -15.02 -11.05
C VAL A 89 6.33 -16.39 -10.56
N SER A 90 7.30 -17.11 -10.01
CA SER A 90 7.05 -18.36 -9.29
C SER A 90 6.84 -18.05 -7.82
N THR A 91 5.80 -18.65 -7.24
CA THR A 91 5.50 -18.49 -5.81
C THR A 91 5.57 -19.83 -5.11
N PHE A 92 6.02 -19.80 -3.87
CA PHE A 92 6.15 -20.99 -3.04
C PHE A 92 5.66 -20.69 -1.64
N ASP A 93 4.78 -21.53 -1.10
CA ASP A 93 4.24 -21.36 0.25
C ASP A 93 4.93 -22.33 1.22
N SER A 94 5.44 -21.80 2.31
CA SER A 94 5.99 -22.58 3.43
C SER A 94 5.38 -22.11 4.75
N GLY A 95 4.49 -22.90 5.29
CA GLY A 95 3.70 -22.54 6.47
C GLY A 95 2.88 -21.27 6.22
N SER A 96 3.11 -20.23 7.00
CA SER A 96 2.44 -18.93 6.89
C SER A 96 3.20 -17.91 6.02
N THR A 97 4.30 -18.32 5.38
CA THR A 97 5.17 -17.44 4.61
C THR A 97 5.13 -17.82 3.13
N ARG A 98 4.95 -16.83 2.27
CA ARG A 98 5.03 -16.98 0.82
C ARG A 98 6.33 -16.41 0.30
N PHE A 99 7.01 -17.20 -0.50
CA PHE A 99 8.23 -16.83 -1.18
C PHE A 99 7.94 -16.53 -2.64
N TYR A 100 8.64 -15.55 -3.18
CA TYR A 100 8.52 -15.12 -4.56
C TYR A 100 9.89 -15.19 -5.23
N ASN A 101 9.97 -15.85 -6.38
CA ASN A 101 11.11 -15.67 -7.27
C ASN A 101 10.89 -14.39 -8.07
N TYR A 102 11.45 -13.27 -7.57
CA TYR A 102 11.18 -11.95 -8.09
C TYR A 102 12.32 -11.47 -8.99
N PRO A 103 12.05 -11.06 -10.24
CA PRO A 103 13.09 -10.54 -11.14
C PRO A 103 13.44 -9.10 -10.77
N PHE A 104 14.58 -8.89 -10.09
CA PHE A 104 14.97 -7.55 -9.63
C PHE A 104 15.65 -6.70 -10.72
N SER A 105 16.31 -7.32 -11.72
CA SER A 105 17.15 -6.62 -12.68
C SER A 105 16.41 -5.99 -13.85
N ASP A 106 15.33 -6.60 -14.34
CA ASP A 106 14.64 -6.19 -15.57
C ASP A 106 13.14 -6.05 -15.41
N ASN A 107 12.72 -5.66 -14.19
CA ASN A 107 11.31 -5.61 -13.88
C ASN A 107 10.78 -4.18 -13.87
N ASN A 108 9.81 -3.93 -14.74
CA ASN A 108 9.04 -2.69 -14.75
C ASN A 108 7.67 -2.81 -14.06
N ILE A 109 7.19 -4.05 -13.80
CA ILE A 109 5.88 -4.30 -13.18
C ILE A 109 6.05 -4.52 -11.69
N ASN A 110 5.14 -3.98 -10.88
CA ASN A 110 5.10 -4.14 -9.44
C ASN A 110 6.43 -3.83 -8.74
N LYS A 111 7.01 -2.68 -9.05
CA LYS A 111 8.29 -2.26 -8.49
C LYS A 111 8.25 -2.22 -6.97
N LEU A 112 9.08 -3.04 -6.34
CA LEU A 112 9.22 -3.04 -4.89
C LEU A 112 9.93 -1.76 -4.44
N LYS A 113 9.48 -1.20 -3.33
CA LYS A 113 10.13 -0.03 -2.71
C LYS A 113 11.01 -0.49 -1.56
N ILE A 114 12.30 -0.20 -1.61
CA ILE A 114 13.20 -0.40 -0.47
C ILE A 114 12.79 0.54 0.67
N VAL A 115 12.58 -0.05 1.83
CA VAL A 115 12.33 0.67 3.10
C VAL A 115 13.62 0.79 3.89
N ASP A 116 14.42 -0.28 3.89
CA ASP A 116 15.71 -0.33 4.58
C ASP A 116 16.63 -1.35 3.89
N GLY A 117 17.94 -1.13 3.88
CA GLY A 117 18.93 -1.99 3.24
C GLY A 117 18.99 -1.86 1.72
N ASN A 118 19.27 -2.96 1.03
CA ASN A 118 19.51 -3.01 -0.41
C ASN A 118 18.80 -4.20 -1.06
N PHE A 119 18.61 -4.14 -2.39
CA PHE A 119 18.16 -5.29 -3.18
C PHE A 119 19.20 -6.42 -3.17
N PRO A 120 18.76 -7.68 -3.33
CA PRO A 120 19.65 -8.82 -3.44
C PRO A 120 20.66 -8.65 -4.59
N ILE A 121 21.93 -8.99 -4.33
CA ILE A 121 23.00 -8.99 -5.33
C ILE A 121 23.52 -10.41 -5.54
N GLN A 122 23.57 -11.21 -4.48
CA GLN A 122 24.06 -12.59 -4.52
C GLN A 122 22.90 -13.58 -4.57
N THR A 123 23.19 -14.79 -5.04
CA THR A 123 22.18 -15.86 -5.20
C THR A 123 21.43 -16.21 -3.92
N ASN A 124 22.10 -16.09 -2.76
CA ASN A 124 21.49 -16.40 -1.46
C ASN A 124 21.06 -15.15 -0.68
N ASP A 125 20.99 -14.01 -1.35
CA ASP A 125 20.40 -12.82 -0.76
C ASP A 125 18.87 -12.84 -0.92
N CYS A 126 18.18 -12.27 0.04
CA CYS A 126 16.74 -12.06 -0.03
C CYS A 126 16.32 -10.70 0.55
N VAL A 127 15.17 -10.24 0.16
CA VAL A 127 14.47 -9.14 0.81
C VAL A 127 13.21 -9.65 1.47
N VAL A 128 12.81 -8.99 2.56
CA VAL A 128 11.63 -9.35 3.33
C VAL A 128 10.62 -8.21 3.28
N GLU A 129 9.36 -8.56 3.09
CA GLU A 129 8.29 -7.58 3.13
C GLU A 129 8.17 -6.99 4.55
N LYS A 130 7.98 -5.68 4.63
CA LYS A 130 7.96 -4.88 5.88
C LYS A 130 7.03 -5.43 6.95
N LYS A 131 5.85 -5.88 6.57
CA LYS A 131 4.85 -6.42 7.50
C LYS A 131 5.30 -7.76 8.06
N LEU A 132 5.87 -8.63 7.21
CA LEU A 132 6.43 -9.91 7.62
C LEU A 132 7.67 -9.72 8.52
N ALA A 133 8.56 -8.79 8.16
CA ALA A 133 9.72 -8.45 8.96
C ALA A 133 9.32 -8.01 10.38
N LYS A 134 8.29 -7.16 10.49
CA LYS A 134 7.74 -6.72 11.77
C LYS A 134 7.07 -7.85 12.56
N MET A 135 6.33 -8.75 11.88
CA MET A 135 5.62 -9.86 12.54
C MET A 135 6.57 -10.92 13.10
N LYS A 136 7.68 -11.17 12.41
CA LYS A 136 8.67 -12.21 12.77
C LYS A 136 9.94 -11.65 13.41
N ASP A 137 10.00 -10.35 13.69
CA ASP A 137 11.18 -9.62 14.20
C ASP A 137 12.45 -9.87 13.38
N VAL A 138 12.31 -9.95 12.06
CA VAL A 138 13.42 -10.16 11.11
C VAL A 138 14.11 -8.83 10.82
N LYS A 139 15.42 -8.82 10.88
CA LYS A 139 16.29 -7.65 10.64
C LYS A 139 17.24 -7.87 9.48
N ILE A 140 17.82 -6.80 8.99
CA ILE A 140 18.87 -6.86 7.98
C ILE A 140 20.08 -7.62 8.55
N ASN A 141 20.68 -8.46 7.74
CA ASN A 141 21.72 -9.45 8.04
C ASN A 141 21.27 -10.69 8.79
N ASP A 142 20.00 -10.83 9.13
CA ASP A 142 19.49 -12.12 9.61
C ASP A 142 19.55 -13.17 8.51
N SER A 143 19.53 -14.44 8.93
CA SER A 143 19.49 -15.59 8.04
C SER A 143 18.13 -16.25 8.11
N LEU A 144 17.53 -16.51 6.94
CA LEU A 144 16.28 -17.26 6.81
C LEU A 144 16.55 -18.58 6.10
N GLU A 145 16.10 -19.68 6.68
CA GLU A 145 16.20 -20.99 6.04
C GLU A 145 14.91 -21.32 5.28
N PHE A 146 15.08 -21.76 4.04
CA PHE A 146 14.00 -22.22 3.20
C PHE A 146 14.45 -23.39 2.32
N ASN A 147 13.75 -24.53 2.37
CA ASN A 147 14.06 -25.76 1.66
C ASN A 147 15.53 -26.22 1.83
N GLY A 148 16.09 -26.07 3.04
CA GLY A 148 17.48 -26.43 3.31
C GLY A 148 18.53 -25.47 2.75
N VAL A 149 18.09 -24.32 2.18
CA VAL A 149 18.95 -23.24 1.73
C VAL A 149 18.84 -22.07 2.69
N THR A 150 19.97 -21.54 3.12
CA THR A 150 20.04 -20.36 3.98
C THR A 150 20.14 -19.10 3.11
N TYR A 151 19.23 -18.18 3.32
CA TYR A 151 19.21 -16.88 2.66
C TYR A 151 19.55 -15.76 3.63
N LYS A 152 20.38 -14.82 3.21
CA LYS A 152 20.71 -13.62 3.97
C LYS A 152 19.74 -12.49 3.66
N VAL A 153 19.17 -11.88 4.68
CA VAL A 153 18.29 -10.71 4.52
C VAL A 153 19.13 -9.47 4.24
N THR A 154 19.06 -8.94 3.04
CA THR A 154 19.80 -7.74 2.60
C THR A 154 18.95 -6.48 2.62
N GLY A 155 17.63 -6.61 2.65
CA GLY A 155 16.74 -5.46 2.69
C GLY A 155 15.32 -5.77 3.14
N ILE A 156 14.67 -4.72 3.54
CA ILE A 156 13.22 -4.72 3.85
C ILE A 156 12.53 -3.90 2.78
N VAL A 157 11.47 -4.47 2.21
CA VAL A 157 10.74 -3.87 1.09
C VAL A 157 9.27 -3.66 1.42
N ASP A 158 8.68 -2.71 0.73
CA ASP A 158 7.22 -2.50 0.67
C ASP A 158 6.73 -3.00 -0.68
N ASN A 159 5.75 -3.92 -0.64
CA ASN A 159 5.17 -4.48 -1.86
C ASN A 159 3.80 -3.85 -2.08
N PRO A 160 3.58 -3.13 -3.19
CA PRO A 160 2.32 -2.43 -3.45
C PRO A 160 1.10 -3.36 -3.63
N LEU A 161 1.30 -4.67 -3.78
CA LEU A 161 0.23 -5.67 -3.95
C LEU A 161 -0.19 -6.37 -2.66
N ILE A 162 0.46 -6.08 -1.50
CA ILE A 162 0.19 -6.81 -0.24
C ILE A 162 -0.29 -5.89 0.88
#